data_97d0f9aeeb6ed383ebd11067304e49a0
#
_entry.id   97d0f9aeeb6ed383ebd11067304e49a0
#
_cell.length_a   1.000
_cell.length_b   1.000
_cell.length_c   1.000
_cell.angle_alpha   90.00
_cell.angle_beta   90.00
_cell.angle_gamma   90.00
#
_symmetry.space_group_name_H-M   'P 1'
#
loop_
_entity.id
_entity.type
_entity.pdbx_description
1 polymer ?
#
loop_
_entity_poly.entity_id
_entity_poly.type
_entity_poly.pdbx_seq_one_letter_code
_entity_poly.pdbx_strand_id
1 'polypeptide(L)'
;FIKNLDICNGFKYTNCNGKGLIVISDEDLFGKKKYFNTKKKVNAEKFFFEISNISEGDLVVHAEHGIGRFKGLKTIELHNQTHECIEVEYAGSDKLFIPIENLELISRYSSKDEEFINLDKLGSQNWQLRKANIKDKIKVIAHELINIAAKRAVKKGKVFFHNEDRFLTFSSKFDYAETSDQLNAVNDIVNDLESGRPMDRLICGDVGFGKTEVAMRAAHIVADNSFKVVMLCPTTLLVNQHYKNFLERFKDTDIEIIKISRIE
;
A
#
# COMPACT_ATOMS: atom_id res chain seq x y z
N PHE A 1 -41.75 27.20 8.99
CA PHE A 1 -41.38 25.75 9.01
C PHE A 1 -40.11 25.59 8.24
N ILE A 2 -38.97 25.39 8.90
CA ILE A 2 -37.69 25.02 8.25
C ILE A 2 -37.71 23.51 8.13
N LYS A 3 -37.76 22.99 6.90
CA LYS A 3 -37.52 21.57 6.65
C LYS A 3 -36.08 21.43 6.20
N ASN A 4 -35.30 20.61 6.93
CA ASN A 4 -34.02 20.14 6.42
C ASN A 4 -34.29 19.20 5.26
N LEU A 5 -33.87 19.60 4.06
CA LEU A 5 -33.89 18.79 2.86
C LEU A 5 -32.43 18.53 2.47
N ASP A 6 -32.05 17.28 2.39
CA ASP A 6 -30.74 16.88 1.85
C ASP A 6 -30.74 17.03 0.33
N ILE A 7 -30.23 18.15 -0.17
CA ILE A 7 -30.12 18.43 -1.59
C ILE A 7 -28.65 18.18 -2.01
N CYS A 8 -28.41 17.08 -2.71
CA CYS A 8 -27.07 16.72 -3.16
C CYS A 8 -26.57 17.56 -4.35
N ASN A 9 -27.47 18.01 -5.25
CA ASN A 9 -27.13 18.86 -6.39
C ASN A 9 -28.05 20.07 -6.43
N GLY A 10 -27.47 21.24 -6.68
CA GLY A 10 -28.27 22.45 -6.93
C GLY A 10 -29.04 22.37 -8.21
N PHE A 11 -30.10 23.19 -8.33
CA PHE A 11 -30.93 23.28 -9.52
C PHE A 11 -31.41 24.70 -9.75
N LYS A 12 -31.72 24.97 -11.01
CA LYS A 12 -32.34 26.24 -11.43
C LYS A 12 -33.77 25.97 -11.90
N TYR A 13 -34.72 26.64 -11.30
CA TYR A 13 -36.12 26.61 -11.70
C TYR A 13 -36.56 28.00 -12.18
N THR A 14 -37.21 28.09 -13.34
CA THR A 14 -37.75 29.35 -13.88
C THR A 14 -39.21 29.12 -14.25
N ASN A 15 -40.10 29.94 -13.72
CA ASN A 15 -41.51 29.85 -14.07
C ASN A 15 -41.83 30.63 -15.36
N CYS A 16 -43.07 30.50 -15.89
CA CYS A 16 -43.53 31.12 -17.12
C CYS A 16 -43.50 32.65 -17.06
N ASN A 17 -43.38 33.26 -15.89
CA ASN A 17 -43.37 34.72 -15.69
C ASN A 17 -41.95 35.27 -15.51
N GLY A 18 -40.91 34.50 -15.84
CA GLY A 18 -39.51 34.94 -15.79
C GLY A 18 -38.92 35.03 -14.37
N LYS A 19 -39.69 34.69 -13.33
CA LYS A 19 -39.16 34.58 -11.94
C LYS A 19 -38.57 33.19 -11.74
N GLY A 20 -37.34 33.12 -11.32
CA GLY A 20 -36.63 31.88 -11.10
C GLY A 20 -36.14 31.71 -9.67
N LEU A 21 -35.98 30.47 -9.26
CA LEU A 21 -35.29 30.03 -8.02
C LEU A 21 -34.00 29.32 -8.43
N ILE A 22 -32.92 29.73 -7.82
CA ILE A 22 -31.63 29.02 -7.93
C ILE A 22 -31.35 28.47 -6.57
N VAL A 23 -31.21 27.16 -6.50
CA VAL A 23 -30.74 26.45 -5.29
C VAL A 23 -29.34 26.01 -5.56
N ILE A 24 -28.42 26.43 -4.72
CA ILE A 24 -27.00 26.09 -4.78
C ILE A 24 -26.71 25.17 -3.58
N SER A 25 -26.22 23.98 -3.86
CA SER A 25 -25.80 23.04 -2.81
C SER A 25 -24.36 23.33 -2.40
N ASP A 26 -23.94 22.78 -1.27
CA ASP A 26 -22.55 22.83 -0.82
C ASP A 26 -21.62 22.09 -1.80
N GLU A 27 -22.10 21.05 -2.48
CA GLU A 27 -21.34 20.37 -3.54
C GLU A 27 -21.08 21.26 -4.78
N ASP A 28 -22.00 22.16 -5.09
CA ASP A 28 -21.83 23.12 -6.19
C ASP A 28 -20.81 24.22 -5.85
N LEU A 29 -20.73 24.62 -4.59
CA LEU A 29 -19.81 25.66 -4.13
C LEU A 29 -18.40 25.15 -3.84
N PHE A 30 -18.27 23.96 -3.26
CA PHE A 30 -17.02 23.43 -2.75
C PHE A 30 -16.50 22.21 -3.53
N GLY A 31 -17.21 21.81 -4.58
CA GLY A 31 -16.98 20.59 -5.34
C GLY A 31 -17.46 19.36 -4.57
N LYS A 32 -17.61 18.24 -5.27
CA LYS A 32 -17.95 16.97 -4.62
C LYS A 32 -16.91 16.69 -3.55
N LYS A 33 -17.29 16.87 -2.29
CA LYS A 33 -16.50 16.33 -1.20
C LYS A 33 -16.34 14.85 -1.52
N LYS A 34 -15.14 14.44 -1.93
CA LYS A 34 -14.74 13.05 -1.83
C LYS A 34 -14.74 12.77 -0.33
N TYR A 35 -15.90 12.41 0.20
CA TYR A 35 -15.94 11.69 1.43
C TYR A 35 -15.18 10.41 1.14
N PHE A 36 -13.90 10.41 1.48
CA PHE A 36 -13.23 9.18 1.82
C PHE A 36 -13.88 8.65 3.11
N ASN A 37 -15.18 8.43 3.06
CA ASN A 37 -15.85 7.47 3.89
C ASN A 37 -15.58 6.11 3.26
N THR A 38 -14.33 5.79 3.09
CA THR A 38 -13.90 4.44 3.37
C THR A 38 -13.97 4.29 4.89
N LYS A 39 -15.17 4.11 5.45
CA LYS A 39 -15.29 2.99 6.35
C LYS A 39 -14.75 1.84 5.52
N LYS A 40 -13.42 1.59 5.60
CA LYS A 40 -12.87 0.28 5.31
C LYS A 40 -13.83 -0.61 6.08
N LYS A 41 -14.63 -1.43 5.38
CA LYS A 41 -15.12 -2.67 5.96
C LYS A 41 -13.81 -3.34 6.37
N VAL A 42 -13.40 -3.10 7.61
CA VAL A 42 -12.35 -3.86 8.25
C VAL A 42 -12.88 -5.26 8.06
N ASN A 43 -12.17 -6.06 7.28
CA ASN A 43 -12.55 -7.44 7.08
C ASN A 43 -12.53 -8.04 8.49
N ALA A 44 -13.69 -8.15 9.10
CA ALA A 44 -13.83 -8.70 10.45
C ALA A 44 -13.10 -10.05 10.53
N GLU A 45 -13.10 -10.82 9.44
CA GLU A 45 -12.36 -12.08 9.31
C GLU A 45 -10.84 -11.93 9.43
N LYS A 46 -10.23 -10.92 8.79
CA LYS A 46 -8.79 -10.65 8.94
C LYS A 46 -8.46 -10.20 10.35
N PHE A 47 -9.37 -9.47 10.95
CA PHE A 47 -9.20 -8.91 12.28
C PHE A 47 -9.34 -9.99 13.36
N PHE A 48 -10.33 -10.87 13.22
CA PHE A 48 -10.45 -12.07 14.05
C PHE A 48 -9.25 -13.00 13.90
N PHE A 49 -8.67 -13.11 12.70
CA PHE A 49 -7.47 -13.91 12.47
C PHE A 49 -6.22 -13.33 13.15
N GLU A 50 -6.06 -12.01 13.19
CA GLU A 50 -4.94 -11.38 13.89
C GLU A 50 -5.02 -11.57 15.41
N ILE A 51 -6.21 -11.59 15.98
CA ILE A 51 -6.42 -11.76 17.43
C ILE A 51 -6.39 -13.22 17.84
N SER A 52 -6.87 -14.13 17.01
CA SER A 52 -6.73 -15.57 17.28
C SER A 52 -5.27 -16.02 17.34
N ASN A 53 -4.34 -15.19 16.87
CA ASN A 53 -2.89 -15.41 16.98
C ASN A 53 -2.23 -14.69 18.15
N ILE A 54 -2.98 -14.00 19.02
CA ILE A 54 -2.45 -13.40 20.25
C ILE A 54 -2.70 -14.35 21.41
N SER A 55 -1.65 -14.80 22.03
CA SER A 55 -1.70 -15.67 23.21
C SER A 55 -1.64 -14.84 24.49
N GLU A 56 -2.23 -15.38 25.57
CA GLU A 56 -2.10 -14.77 26.88
C GLU A 56 -0.63 -14.63 27.29
N GLY A 57 -0.23 -13.42 27.66
CA GLY A 57 1.15 -13.08 27.94
C GLY A 57 1.88 -12.35 26.82
N ASP A 58 1.35 -12.35 25.59
CA ASP A 58 1.94 -11.63 24.47
C ASP A 58 1.94 -10.11 24.69
N LEU A 59 2.93 -9.44 24.10
CA LEU A 59 2.97 -7.99 24.07
C LEU A 59 2.03 -7.44 22.98
N VAL A 60 1.26 -6.44 23.35
CA VAL A 60 0.34 -5.72 22.44
C VAL A 60 0.58 -4.23 22.53
N VAL A 61 0.30 -3.54 21.43
CA VAL A 61 0.41 -2.07 21.35
C VAL A 61 -0.99 -1.49 21.23
N HIS A 62 -1.36 -0.67 22.18
CA HIS A 62 -2.56 0.16 22.07
C HIS A 62 -2.21 1.49 21.43
N ALA A 63 -3.01 1.92 20.46
CA ALA A 63 -2.74 3.15 19.68
C ALA A 63 -2.54 4.41 20.54
N GLU A 64 -3.21 4.50 21.69
CA GLU A 64 -3.15 5.67 22.56
C GLU A 64 -2.34 5.46 23.85
N HIS A 65 -2.24 4.23 24.33
CA HIS A 65 -1.64 3.90 25.63
C HIS A 65 -0.30 3.20 25.57
N GLY A 66 0.13 2.77 24.38
CA GLY A 66 1.44 2.14 24.16
C GLY A 66 1.46 0.65 24.43
N ILE A 67 2.61 0.15 24.85
CA ILE A 67 2.91 -1.27 24.98
C ILE A 67 2.38 -1.80 26.31
N GLY A 68 1.53 -2.81 26.23
CA GLY A 68 0.99 -3.57 27.35
C GLY A 68 1.10 -5.07 27.11
N ARG A 69 0.68 -5.86 28.10
CA ARG A 69 0.66 -7.32 28.05
C ARG A 69 -0.78 -7.83 28.00
N PHE A 70 -1.11 -8.60 27.00
CA PHE A 70 -2.43 -9.21 26.85
C PHE A 70 -2.65 -10.26 27.97
N LYS A 71 -3.78 -10.19 28.66
CA LYS A 71 -4.16 -11.09 29.78
C LYS A 71 -5.36 -11.97 29.46
N GLY A 72 -5.97 -11.79 28.30
CA GLY A 72 -7.14 -12.55 27.88
C GLY A 72 -8.40 -11.71 27.72
N LEU A 73 -9.49 -12.40 27.50
CA LEU A 73 -10.83 -11.82 27.42
C LEU A 73 -11.50 -11.82 28.79
N LYS A 74 -12.22 -10.78 29.11
CA LYS A 74 -12.96 -10.63 30.36
C LYS A 74 -14.30 -9.99 30.16
N THR A 75 -15.33 -10.57 30.73
CA THR A 75 -16.67 -10.01 30.76
C THR A 75 -16.80 -9.02 31.92
N ILE A 76 -17.19 -7.79 31.62
CA ILE A 76 -17.39 -6.74 32.62
C ILE A 76 -18.87 -6.32 32.60
N GLU A 77 -19.49 -6.22 33.78
CA GLU A 77 -20.82 -5.69 33.91
C GLU A 77 -20.76 -4.18 34.19
N LEU A 78 -21.29 -3.39 33.26
CA LEU A 78 -21.41 -1.94 33.37
C LEU A 78 -22.88 -1.55 33.13
N HIS A 79 -23.50 -0.84 34.07
CA HIS A 79 -24.87 -0.34 33.93
C HIS A 79 -25.90 -1.43 33.57
N ASN A 80 -25.84 -2.60 34.20
CA ASN A 80 -26.67 -3.78 33.90
C ASN A 80 -26.55 -4.34 32.49
N GLN A 81 -25.46 -4.04 31.80
CA GLN A 81 -25.11 -4.63 30.53
C GLN A 81 -23.76 -5.33 30.65
N THR A 82 -23.66 -6.52 30.03
CA THR A 82 -22.42 -7.30 29.97
C THR A 82 -21.64 -6.90 28.72
N HIS A 83 -20.38 -6.52 28.91
CA HIS A 83 -19.46 -6.18 27.84
C HIS A 83 -18.29 -7.15 27.84
N GLU A 84 -17.98 -7.73 26.68
CA GLU A 84 -16.77 -8.50 26.49
C GLU A 84 -15.61 -7.54 26.17
N CYS A 85 -14.57 -7.61 26.99
CA CYS A 85 -13.42 -6.73 26.91
C CYS A 85 -12.12 -7.54 26.85
N ILE A 86 -11.13 -6.96 26.18
CA ILE A 86 -9.74 -7.41 26.25
C ILE A 86 -9.11 -6.78 27.48
N GLU A 87 -8.51 -7.60 28.35
CA GLU A 87 -7.69 -7.14 29.48
C GLU A 87 -6.24 -6.99 29.02
N VAL A 88 -5.69 -5.78 29.17
CA VAL A 88 -4.28 -5.46 28.91
C VAL A 88 -3.67 -4.89 30.17
N GLU A 89 -2.56 -5.52 30.62
CA GLU A 89 -1.78 -5.09 31.78
C GLU A 89 -0.64 -4.16 31.34
N TYR A 90 -0.45 -3.09 32.09
CA TYR A 90 0.58 -2.08 31.92
C TYR A 90 1.57 -2.04 33.08
N ALA A 91 2.60 -1.21 33.02
CA ALA A 91 3.55 -1.03 34.12
C ALA A 91 2.85 -0.57 35.39
N GLY A 92 3.25 -1.17 36.54
CA GLY A 92 2.64 -0.87 37.83
C GLY A 92 1.37 -1.68 38.12
N SER A 93 1.12 -2.75 37.31
CA SER A 93 -0.08 -3.59 37.41
C SER A 93 -1.39 -2.84 37.06
N ASP A 94 -1.28 -1.70 36.38
CA ASP A 94 -2.44 -1.00 35.86
C ASP A 94 -3.10 -1.84 34.77
N LYS A 95 -4.44 -1.84 34.73
CA LYS A 95 -5.22 -2.64 33.78
C LYS A 95 -6.09 -1.75 32.91
N LEU A 96 -6.09 -2.04 31.63
CA LEU A 96 -6.99 -1.41 30.65
C LEU A 96 -7.92 -2.47 30.10
N PHE A 97 -9.21 -2.17 30.13
CA PHE A 97 -10.24 -3.00 29.54
C PHE A 97 -10.75 -2.35 28.27
N ILE A 98 -10.59 -3.03 27.17
CA ILE A 98 -10.91 -2.51 25.84
C ILE A 98 -12.06 -3.33 25.28
N PRO A 99 -13.22 -2.71 25.01
CA PRO A 99 -14.33 -3.39 24.38
C PRO A 99 -13.93 -4.02 23.04
N ILE A 100 -14.49 -5.20 22.72
CA ILE A 100 -14.18 -5.91 21.48
C ILE A 100 -14.48 -5.06 20.24
N GLU A 101 -15.43 -4.15 20.30
CA GLU A 101 -15.75 -3.22 19.22
C GLU A 101 -14.61 -2.26 18.87
N ASN A 102 -13.70 -2.01 19.82
CA ASN A 102 -12.54 -1.12 19.67
C ASN A 102 -11.23 -1.87 19.43
N LEU A 103 -11.31 -3.06 18.96
CA LEU A 103 -10.21 -3.97 18.73
C LEU A 103 -9.19 -3.42 17.71
N GLU A 104 -9.62 -2.54 16.81
CA GLU A 104 -8.77 -1.82 15.86
C GLU A 104 -7.68 -0.94 16.51
N LEU A 105 -7.85 -0.63 17.79
CA LEU A 105 -6.87 0.15 18.56
C LEU A 105 -5.70 -0.69 19.06
N ILE A 106 -5.76 -2.02 18.92
CA ILE A 106 -4.75 -2.95 19.41
C ILE A 106 -4.07 -3.63 18.22
N SER A 107 -2.77 -3.78 18.31
CA SER A 107 -1.98 -4.59 17.39
C SER A 107 -0.97 -5.45 18.15
N ARG A 108 -0.64 -6.62 17.62
CA ARG A 108 0.40 -7.45 18.19
C ARG A 108 1.75 -6.73 18.09
N TYR A 109 2.49 -6.71 19.20
CA TYR A 109 3.87 -6.27 19.16
C TYR A 109 4.74 -7.44 18.68
N SER A 110 5.46 -7.26 17.58
CA SER A 110 6.35 -8.26 17.03
C SER A 110 7.77 -7.68 16.99
N SER A 111 8.60 -8.07 17.92
CA SER A 111 10.04 -7.77 17.94
C SER A 111 10.83 -9.04 18.25
N LYS A 112 12.05 -9.11 17.74
CA LYS A 112 12.95 -10.23 18.05
C LYS A 112 13.45 -10.21 19.50
N ASP A 113 13.29 -9.09 20.21
CA ASP A 113 13.83 -8.84 21.55
C ASP A 113 12.70 -8.63 22.58
N GLU A 114 11.66 -9.46 22.56
CA GLU A 114 10.48 -9.35 23.44
C GLU A 114 10.82 -9.42 24.93
N GLU A 115 11.93 -10.08 25.32
CA GLU A 115 12.31 -10.28 26.71
C GLU A 115 12.79 -9.01 27.44
N PHE A 116 13.19 -7.96 26.69
CA PHE A 116 13.78 -6.73 27.26
C PHE A 116 12.86 -5.51 27.18
N ILE A 117 11.57 -5.69 26.82
CA ILE A 117 10.68 -4.56 26.61
C ILE A 117 9.96 -4.21 27.91
N ASN A 118 10.14 -2.99 28.36
CA ASN A 118 9.39 -2.44 29.47
C ASN A 118 7.97 -2.03 29.03
N LEU A 119 6.99 -2.46 29.81
CA LEU A 119 5.60 -2.01 29.62
C LEU A 119 5.48 -0.50 29.81
N ASP A 120 4.62 0.13 29.05
CA ASP A 120 4.31 1.54 29.25
C ASP A 120 3.44 1.74 30.49
N LYS A 121 3.47 2.93 31.06
CA LYS A 121 2.63 3.30 32.22
C LYS A 121 1.39 4.03 31.69
N LEU A 122 0.20 3.59 32.12
CA LEU A 122 -1.06 4.25 31.79
C LEU A 122 -1.05 5.72 32.25
N GLY A 123 -1.59 6.59 31.40
CA GLY A 123 -1.65 8.03 31.69
C GLY A 123 -0.31 8.78 31.59
N SER A 124 0.81 8.11 31.24
CA SER A 124 2.08 8.78 31.06
C SER A 124 2.16 9.46 29.69
N GLN A 125 2.84 10.61 29.64
CA GLN A 125 3.07 11.32 28.37
C GLN A 125 4.16 10.67 27.51
N ASN A 126 4.90 9.70 28.03
CA ASN A 126 6.04 9.09 27.34
C ASN A 126 5.67 8.45 25.99
N TRP A 127 4.53 7.77 25.94
CA TRP A 127 4.03 7.20 24.69
C TRP A 127 3.68 8.27 23.65
N GLN A 128 3.01 9.32 24.08
CA GLN A 128 2.64 10.43 23.18
C GLN A 128 3.88 11.18 22.67
N LEU A 129 4.89 11.38 23.51
CA LEU A 129 6.16 11.96 23.11
C LEU A 129 6.91 11.08 22.10
N ARG A 130 6.95 9.75 22.33
CA ARG A 130 7.53 8.80 21.35
C ARG A 130 6.80 8.84 20.02
N LYS A 131 5.45 8.83 20.05
CA LYS A 131 4.63 8.96 18.83
C LYS A 131 4.91 10.27 18.09
N ALA A 132 4.97 11.38 18.80
CA ALA A 132 5.25 12.69 18.21
C ALA A 132 6.64 12.69 17.53
N ASN A 133 7.67 12.21 18.21
CA ASN A 133 9.02 12.12 17.66
C ASN A 133 9.11 11.23 16.41
N ILE A 134 8.40 10.08 16.42
CA ILE A 134 8.34 9.20 15.25
C ILE A 134 7.57 9.88 14.11
N LYS A 135 6.45 10.54 14.42
CA LYS A 135 5.66 11.26 13.43
C LYS A 135 6.47 12.36 12.73
N ASP A 136 7.28 13.08 13.49
CA ASP A 136 8.14 14.13 12.92
C ASP A 136 9.25 13.54 12.03
N LYS A 137 9.87 12.43 12.44
CA LYS A 137 10.82 11.71 11.57
C LYS A 137 10.14 11.22 10.27
N ILE A 138 8.93 10.68 10.37
CA ILE A 138 8.16 10.23 9.20
C ILE A 138 7.83 11.41 8.28
N LYS A 139 7.48 12.59 8.82
CA LYS A 139 7.23 13.78 8.00
C LYS A 139 8.45 14.19 7.18
N VAL A 140 9.65 14.14 7.77
CA VAL A 140 10.89 14.46 7.05
C VAL A 140 11.08 13.48 5.87
N ILE A 141 10.98 12.18 6.14
CA ILE A 141 11.10 11.15 5.09
C ILE A 141 10.02 11.33 4.00
N ALA A 142 8.78 11.58 4.41
CA ALA A 142 7.69 11.83 3.47
C ALA A 142 7.95 13.06 2.59
N HIS A 143 8.52 14.12 3.17
CA HIS A 143 8.89 15.33 2.43
C HIS A 143 9.98 15.06 1.38
N GLU A 144 10.99 14.28 1.74
CA GLU A 144 12.04 13.85 0.79
C GLU A 144 11.46 13.01 -0.35
N LEU A 145 10.59 12.04 -0.04
CA LEU A 145 9.94 11.19 -1.04
C LEU A 145 9.04 12.02 -1.98
N ILE A 146 8.27 12.97 -1.43
CA ILE A 146 7.42 13.87 -2.23
C ILE A 146 8.30 14.72 -3.17
N ASN A 147 9.42 15.26 -2.67
CA ASN A 147 10.34 16.03 -3.49
C ASN A 147 10.95 15.20 -4.63
N ILE A 148 11.32 13.96 -4.37
CA ILE A 148 11.84 13.04 -5.40
C ILE A 148 10.75 12.75 -6.44
N ALA A 149 9.53 12.46 -6.00
CA ALA A 149 8.38 12.20 -6.87
C ALA A 149 8.03 13.44 -7.72
N ALA A 150 8.04 14.64 -7.12
CA ALA A 150 7.78 15.89 -7.83
C ALA A 150 8.86 16.17 -8.89
N LYS A 151 10.15 16.02 -8.56
CA LYS A 151 11.26 16.17 -9.51
C LYS A 151 11.11 15.18 -10.68
N ARG A 152 10.68 13.94 -10.42
CA ARG A 152 10.43 12.94 -11.46
C ARG A 152 9.25 13.34 -12.34
N ALA A 153 8.14 13.79 -11.75
CA ALA A 153 6.93 14.19 -12.49
C ALA A 153 7.18 15.35 -13.48
N VAL A 154 8.10 16.27 -13.15
CA VAL A 154 8.47 17.39 -14.02
C VAL A 154 9.52 17.01 -15.07
N LYS A 155 10.29 15.95 -14.82
CA LYS A 155 11.37 15.53 -15.71
C LYS A 155 10.79 14.90 -16.97
N LYS A 156 11.26 15.35 -18.13
CA LYS A 156 10.97 14.68 -19.40
C LYS A 156 11.81 13.41 -19.52
N GLY A 157 11.15 12.29 -19.76
CA GLY A 157 11.74 11.01 -20.05
C GLY A 157 11.85 10.76 -21.55
N LYS A 158 12.42 9.62 -21.92
CA LYS A 158 12.35 9.13 -23.29
C LYS A 158 10.98 8.47 -23.52
N VAL A 159 10.47 8.60 -24.73
CA VAL A 159 9.33 7.84 -25.21
C VAL A 159 9.89 6.58 -25.88
N PHE A 160 9.45 5.43 -25.44
CA PHE A 160 9.80 4.14 -26.02
C PHE A 160 8.57 3.61 -26.76
N PHE A 161 8.69 3.53 -28.07
CA PHE A 161 7.62 2.96 -28.89
C PHE A 161 7.81 1.44 -28.95
N HIS A 162 6.75 0.69 -28.70
CA HIS A 162 6.80 -0.74 -28.95
C HIS A 162 6.27 -1.07 -30.34
N ASN A 163 6.99 -1.93 -31.04
CA ASN A 163 6.49 -2.51 -32.26
C ASN A 163 5.58 -3.68 -31.91
N GLU A 164 4.27 -3.56 -32.20
CA GLU A 164 3.28 -4.57 -31.84
C GLU A 164 3.65 -5.97 -32.32
N ASP A 165 4.09 -6.12 -33.58
CA ASP A 165 4.42 -7.41 -34.15
C ASP A 165 5.61 -8.08 -33.43
N ARG A 166 6.67 -7.32 -33.16
CA ARG A 166 7.85 -7.80 -32.42
C ARG A 166 7.52 -8.13 -30.97
N PHE A 167 6.72 -7.27 -30.34
CA PHE A 167 6.31 -7.46 -28.97
C PHE A 167 5.39 -8.68 -28.82
N LEU A 168 4.43 -8.88 -29.71
CA LEU A 168 3.57 -10.05 -29.74
C LEU A 168 4.38 -11.33 -30.02
N THR A 169 5.34 -11.27 -30.98
CA THR A 169 6.23 -12.40 -31.26
C THR A 169 7.06 -12.75 -30.02
N PHE A 170 7.61 -11.77 -29.32
CA PHE A 170 8.32 -12.00 -28.07
C PHE A 170 7.40 -12.56 -27.00
N SER A 171 6.21 -11.99 -26.81
CA SER A 171 5.24 -12.41 -25.79
C SER A 171 4.73 -13.83 -26.03
N SER A 172 4.47 -14.22 -27.28
CA SER A 172 3.96 -15.56 -27.64
C SER A 172 4.93 -16.71 -27.34
N LYS A 173 6.22 -16.41 -27.14
CA LYS A 173 7.23 -17.39 -26.74
C LYS A 173 7.26 -17.67 -25.24
N PHE A 174 6.36 -17.09 -24.47
CA PHE A 174 6.21 -17.41 -23.06
C PHE A 174 5.43 -18.72 -22.90
N ASP A 175 6.02 -19.70 -22.21
CA ASP A 175 5.52 -21.08 -22.14
C ASP A 175 4.24 -21.23 -21.28
N TYR A 176 3.84 -20.19 -20.58
CA TYR A 176 2.71 -20.24 -19.65
C TYR A 176 1.60 -19.27 -20.08
N ALA A 177 0.37 -19.59 -19.71
CA ALA A 177 -0.73 -18.63 -19.84
C ALA A 177 -0.59 -17.51 -18.83
N GLU A 178 -0.66 -16.27 -19.32
CA GLU A 178 -0.59 -15.09 -18.45
C GLU A 178 -1.85 -14.97 -17.57
N THR A 179 -1.63 -14.55 -16.34
CA THR A 179 -2.73 -14.14 -15.47
C THR A 179 -3.23 -12.73 -15.84
N SER A 180 -4.47 -12.40 -15.47
CA SER A 180 -5.01 -11.05 -15.65
C SER A 180 -4.13 -9.97 -15.03
N ASP A 181 -3.53 -10.25 -13.87
CA ASP A 181 -2.67 -9.30 -13.17
C ASP A 181 -1.33 -9.08 -13.88
N GLN A 182 -0.77 -10.14 -14.49
CA GLN A 182 0.44 -10.03 -15.32
C GLN A 182 0.16 -9.19 -16.56
N LEU A 183 -0.96 -9.41 -17.24
CA LEU A 183 -1.35 -8.63 -18.42
C LEU A 183 -1.58 -7.16 -18.05
N ASN A 184 -2.26 -6.89 -16.95
CA ASN A 184 -2.45 -5.53 -16.46
C ASN A 184 -1.12 -4.85 -16.14
N ALA A 185 -0.21 -5.55 -15.45
CA ALA A 185 1.13 -5.02 -15.14
C ALA A 185 1.95 -4.72 -16.40
N VAL A 186 1.88 -5.57 -17.42
CA VAL A 186 2.54 -5.34 -18.71
C VAL A 186 1.96 -4.13 -19.42
N ASN A 187 0.63 -4.02 -19.51
CA ASN A 187 -0.05 -2.88 -20.11
C ASN A 187 0.31 -1.56 -19.42
N ASP A 188 0.34 -1.57 -18.11
CA ASP A 188 0.74 -0.42 -17.30
C ASP A 188 2.18 0.02 -17.60
N ILE A 189 3.10 -0.94 -17.74
CA ILE A 189 4.51 -0.67 -18.09
C ILE A 189 4.61 -0.10 -19.52
N VAL A 190 3.87 -0.64 -20.48
CA VAL A 190 3.84 -0.11 -21.85
C VAL A 190 3.40 1.34 -21.84
N ASN A 191 2.29 1.63 -21.17
CA ASN A 191 1.76 2.99 -21.03
C ASN A 191 2.76 3.94 -20.37
N ASP A 192 3.45 3.49 -19.31
CA ASP A 192 4.48 4.29 -18.66
C ASP A 192 5.67 4.59 -19.58
N LEU A 193 6.16 3.60 -20.31
CA LEU A 193 7.28 3.75 -21.24
C LEU A 193 6.96 4.67 -22.42
N GLU A 194 5.71 4.69 -22.87
CA GLU A 194 5.22 5.58 -23.93
C GLU A 194 4.87 6.98 -23.45
N SER A 195 4.66 7.17 -22.16
CA SER A 195 4.20 8.44 -21.57
C SER A 195 5.17 9.62 -21.73
N GLY A 196 6.45 9.36 -22.04
CA GLY A 196 7.51 10.37 -22.05
C GLY A 196 7.87 10.89 -20.64
N ARG A 197 7.52 10.17 -19.60
CA ARG A 197 7.92 10.42 -18.21
C ARG A 197 8.80 9.29 -17.69
N PRO A 198 9.77 9.57 -16.82
CA PRO A 198 10.55 8.51 -16.20
C PRO A 198 9.65 7.58 -15.38
N MET A 199 9.59 6.31 -15.76
CA MET A 199 8.84 5.28 -15.04
C MET A 199 9.47 4.99 -13.68
N ASP A 200 8.66 4.80 -12.68
CA ASP A 200 9.01 4.26 -11.37
C ASP A 200 7.84 3.41 -10.86
N ARG A 201 7.92 2.13 -11.15
CA ARG A 201 6.83 1.18 -10.92
C ARG A 201 7.29 0.02 -10.04
N LEU A 202 6.54 -0.23 -8.99
CA LEU A 202 6.71 -1.39 -8.13
C LEU A 202 5.78 -2.51 -8.60
N ILE A 203 6.35 -3.67 -8.94
CA ILE A 203 5.60 -4.88 -9.26
C ILE A 203 5.58 -5.79 -8.03
N CYS A 204 4.42 -5.94 -7.43
CA CYS A 204 4.20 -6.80 -6.27
C CYS A 204 3.61 -8.15 -6.71
N GLY A 205 4.07 -9.22 -6.08
CA GLY A 205 3.56 -10.57 -6.31
C GLY A 205 4.37 -11.59 -5.51
N ASP A 206 3.77 -12.74 -5.24
CA ASP A 206 4.44 -13.82 -4.51
C ASP A 206 5.57 -14.47 -5.31
N VAL A 207 6.35 -15.32 -4.65
CA VAL A 207 7.42 -16.09 -5.29
C VAL A 207 6.81 -17.04 -6.32
N GLY A 208 7.40 -17.12 -7.53
CA GLY A 208 6.89 -17.97 -8.60
C GLY A 208 5.80 -17.35 -9.50
N PHE A 209 5.28 -16.17 -9.19
CA PHE A 209 4.21 -15.51 -9.96
C PHE A 209 4.68 -14.77 -11.22
N GLY A 210 5.84 -15.11 -11.78
CA GLY A 210 6.29 -14.64 -13.09
C GLY A 210 6.67 -13.17 -13.17
N LYS A 211 7.00 -12.50 -12.04
CA LYS A 211 7.47 -11.09 -12.04
C LYS A 211 8.63 -10.84 -13.01
N THR A 212 9.49 -11.84 -13.20
CA THR A 212 10.63 -11.78 -14.10
C THR A 212 10.19 -11.66 -15.56
N GLU A 213 9.14 -12.35 -15.99
CA GLU A 213 8.61 -12.23 -17.35
C GLU A 213 8.10 -10.80 -17.62
N VAL A 214 7.42 -10.20 -16.68
CA VAL A 214 6.97 -8.79 -16.77
C VAL A 214 8.17 -7.85 -16.96
N ALA A 215 9.25 -8.07 -16.20
CA ALA A 215 10.48 -7.30 -16.35
C ALA A 215 11.19 -7.55 -17.69
N MET A 216 11.18 -8.79 -18.21
CA MET A 216 11.75 -9.12 -19.51
C MET A 216 11.02 -8.45 -20.67
N ARG A 217 9.68 -8.34 -20.60
CA ARG A 217 8.89 -7.60 -21.61
C ARG A 217 9.20 -6.12 -21.60
N ALA A 218 9.36 -5.52 -20.42
CA ALA A 218 9.82 -4.14 -20.31
C ALA A 218 11.23 -3.97 -20.91
N ALA A 219 12.16 -4.89 -20.61
CA ALA A 219 13.51 -4.88 -21.12
C ALA A 219 13.54 -5.03 -22.66
N HIS A 220 12.68 -5.88 -23.23
CA HIS A 220 12.56 -6.06 -24.66
C HIS A 220 12.16 -4.75 -25.36
N ILE A 221 11.14 -4.05 -24.87
CA ILE A 221 10.69 -2.77 -25.45
C ILE A 221 11.84 -1.75 -25.44
N VAL A 222 12.52 -1.60 -24.32
CA VAL A 222 13.62 -0.62 -24.18
C VAL A 222 14.81 -0.97 -25.07
N ALA A 223 15.17 -2.24 -25.15
CA ALA A 223 16.28 -2.71 -25.98
C ALA A 223 15.96 -2.63 -27.46
N ASP A 224 14.71 -2.91 -27.88
CA ASP A 224 14.24 -2.77 -29.28
C ASP A 224 14.32 -1.30 -29.76
N ASN A 225 14.27 -0.35 -28.84
CA ASN A 225 14.52 1.08 -29.12
C ASN A 225 16.02 1.45 -29.06
N SER A 226 16.93 0.48 -29.04
CA SER A 226 18.39 0.68 -29.01
C SER A 226 18.91 1.33 -27.73
N PHE A 227 18.20 1.16 -26.61
CA PHE A 227 18.64 1.62 -25.29
C PHE A 227 19.14 0.44 -24.46
N LYS A 228 20.07 0.75 -23.54
CA LYS A 228 20.62 -0.25 -22.62
C LYS A 228 19.70 -0.44 -21.43
N VAL A 229 19.56 -1.69 -21.00
CA VAL A 229 18.84 -2.10 -19.81
C VAL A 229 19.83 -2.66 -18.79
N VAL A 230 19.69 -2.27 -17.54
CA VAL A 230 20.49 -2.81 -16.43
C VAL A 230 19.56 -3.46 -15.43
N MET A 231 19.78 -4.74 -15.15
CA MET A 231 19.06 -5.49 -14.13
C MET A 231 19.96 -5.71 -12.91
N LEU A 232 19.54 -5.22 -11.74
CA LEU A 232 20.26 -5.39 -10.48
C LEU A 232 19.67 -6.54 -9.67
N CYS A 233 20.53 -7.41 -9.19
CA CYS A 233 20.16 -8.55 -8.34
C CYS A 233 20.97 -8.54 -7.04
N PRO A 234 20.36 -8.91 -5.90
CA PRO A 234 21.04 -8.82 -4.59
C PRO A 234 22.11 -9.88 -4.36
N THR A 235 22.09 -11.00 -5.11
CA THR A 235 23.03 -12.10 -4.92
C THR A 235 23.59 -12.61 -6.25
N THR A 236 24.79 -13.14 -6.23
CA THR A 236 25.45 -13.76 -7.41
C THR A 236 24.68 -14.97 -7.93
N LEU A 237 24.01 -15.71 -7.05
CA LEU A 237 23.16 -16.84 -7.43
C LEU A 237 21.98 -16.38 -8.31
N LEU A 238 21.28 -15.32 -7.88
CA LEU A 238 20.18 -14.74 -8.65
C LEU A 238 20.67 -14.12 -9.96
N VAL A 239 21.84 -13.48 -9.97
CA VAL A 239 22.46 -12.97 -11.23
C VAL A 239 22.64 -14.11 -12.23
N ASN A 240 23.21 -15.24 -11.81
CA ASN A 240 23.42 -16.39 -12.68
C ASN A 240 22.10 -17.00 -13.18
N GLN A 241 21.09 -17.09 -12.31
CA GLN A 241 19.77 -17.59 -12.69
C GLN A 241 19.09 -16.67 -13.70
N HIS A 242 19.06 -15.36 -13.44
CA HIS A 242 18.47 -14.40 -14.35
C HIS A 242 19.24 -14.32 -15.67
N TYR A 243 20.56 -14.35 -15.63
CA TYR A 243 21.38 -14.36 -16.86
C TYR A 243 21.01 -15.52 -17.77
N LYS A 244 20.89 -16.75 -17.26
CA LYS A 244 20.48 -17.92 -18.03
C LYS A 244 19.08 -17.75 -18.62
N ASN A 245 18.13 -17.31 -17.78
CA ASN A 245 16.75 -17.10 -18.20
C ASN A 245 16.63 -16.01 -19.29
N PHE A 246 17.41 -14.93 -19.16
CA PHE A 246 17.45 -13.90 -20.20
C PHE A 246 18.08 -14.40 -21.50
N LEU A 247 19.19 -15.15 -21.44
CA LEU A 247 19.82 -15.76 -22.66
C LEU A 247 18.83 -16.65 -23.39
N GLU A 248 18.09 -17.49 -22.67
CA GLU A 248 17.11 -18.40 -23.27
C GLU A 248 15.93 -17.62 -23.86
N ARG A 249 15.40 -16.64 -23.15
CA ARG A 249 14.25 -15.87 -23.55
C ARG A 249 14.50 -14.94 -24.73
N PHE A 250 15.72 -14.41 -24.84
CA PHE A 250 16.14 -13.46 -25.88
C PHE A 250 16.93 -14.10 -27.00
N LYS A 251 17.06 -15.43 -27.04
CA LYS A 251 17.93 -16.16 -28.03
C LYS A 251 17.62 -15.86 -29.49
N ASP A 252 16.36 -15.52 -29.82
CA ASP A 252 15.92 -15.23 -31.18
C ASP A 252 15.79 -13.71 -31.42
N THR A 253 16.50 -12.91 -30.66
CA THR A 253 16.56 -11.45 -30.81
C THR A 253 18.00 -11.02 -31.03
N ASP A 254 18.19 -9.84 -31.64
CA ASP A 254 19.53 -9.26 -31.84
C ASP A 254 20.08 -8.56 -30.58
N ILE A 255 19.52 -8.85 -29.40
CA ILE A 255 19.86 -8.20 -28.15
C ILE A 255 20.97 -8.96 -27.46
N GLU A 256 22.12 -8.31 -27.29
CA GLU A 256 23.27 -8.84 -26.56
C GLU A 256 23.04 -8.75 -25.04
N ILE A 257 23.30 -9.86 -24.33
CA ILE A 257 23.15 -9.95 -22.88
C ILE A 257 24.51 -10.24 -22.25
N ILE A 258 24.93 -9.36 -21.36
CA ILE A 258 26.17 -9.51 -20.61
C ILE A 258 25.89 -9.66 -19.11
N LYS A 259 26.71 -10.45 -18.46
CA LYS A 259 26.67 -10.62 -17.01
C LYS A 259 27.85 -9.86 -16.36
N ILE A 260 27.57 -9.11 -15.32
CA ILE A 260 28.59 -8.47 -14.50
C ILE A 260 28.39 -8.97 -13.06
N SER A 261 29.39 -9.66 -12.54
CA SER A 261 29.38 -10.25 -11.21
C SER A 261 30.74 -10.10 -10.55
N ARG A 262 30.78 -10.11 -9.23
CA ARG A 262 32.04 -10.05 -8.45
C ARG A 262 32.86 -11.35 -8.57
N ILE A 263 32.19 -12.44 -8.90
CA ILE A 263 32.79 -13.77 -9.07
C ILE A 263 32.48 -14.18 -10.51
N GLU A 264 33.48 -14.21 -11.34
CA GLU A 264 33.45 -14.91 -12.64
C GLU A 264 33.80 -16.38 -12.44
#